data_71950b8bfd12a71a3f9197a4ef7b374e
#
_entry.id   71950b8bfd12a71a3f9197a4ef7b374e
#
_cell.length_a   1.000
_cell.length_b   1.000
_cell.length_c   1.000
_cell.angle_alpha   90.00
_cell.angle_beta   90.00
_cell.angle_gamma   90.00
#
_symmetry.space_group_name_H-M   'P 1'
#
loop_
_entity.id
_entity.type
_entity.pdbx_description
1 polymer ?
#
loop_
_entity_poly.entity_id
_entity_poly.type
_entity_poly.pdbx_seq_one_letter_code
_entity_poly.pdbx_strand_id
1 'polypeptide(L)'
;RDNPKHADYPRTFKPVFEELARESGQPIAFFEELAGRGAPQFLTWAMAAIDWGQYKVVGFTSTFDQNVASLSLAKLIKDLYPDVRIVFGGANFDGEMGLEHLRAFTWVDYVVVGEGEEVFPPLVRQILDGKEDMLPKGVACRREGRICFEPNFKLFSEFQRTGPPDYDDYFRQAAELGGEPSQGLDRILLYEGSRGCWWGEKHHCTFCGLNAQSMKFRAKAPAQVVQELDYLSSRYDSTRFRLVDNIIDMKYVDELFGKFAADHLDLDVFIETKSNLHKKQIQTLAQGGVKCMQPGIESLSQAQLHEMDKGVSPMQNVQCLKWSLYYHVDVSWNILLGFPQETDEDYRKQIELIPSLLHLQPPQGIGKFWLERFSPYFTRPSQYGIRITGPGLAYAYVYDPRVVDLEKIAYDFEYEIDHKVSPGLYEELTQLVRDWRQRHASADKPFLYYSKSLSYVTVYDGRPSDRPMRMRYDWPASSIIEQCNEAPKSKEQIQAGLKETGRGEVHDPASVENLLAALVARRILYAERGKYFTLALPTNATF
;
A
#
# COMPACT_ATOMS: atom_id res chain seq x y z
N ARG A 1 12.70 -2.06 31.01
CA ARG A 1 13.01 -2.78 32.28
C ARG A 1 12.01 -2.48 33.40
N ASP A 2 11.25 -1.40 33.32
CA ASP A 2 10.37 -0.97 34.43
C ASP A 2 8.89 -1.40 34.27
N ASN A 3 8.55 -2.08 33.20
CA ASN A 3 7.22 -2.66 33.04
C ASN A 3 7.16 -3.97 33.83
N PRO A 4 6.32 -4.10 34.88
CA PRO A 4 6.22 -5.31 35.68
C PRO A 4 5.76 -6.57 34.91
N LYS A 5 5.28 -6.38 33.67
CA LYS A 5 4.95 -7.48 32.74
C LYS A 5 6.19 -8.08 32.05
N HIS A 6 7.39 -7.48 32.20
CA HIS A 6 8.59 -7.89 31.46
C HIS A 6 9.13 -9.27 31.85
N ALA A 7 9.07 -9.63 33.16
CA ALA A 7 9.61 -10.91 33.62
C ALA A 7 8.85 -12.12 33.04
N ASP A 8 7.62 -11.92 32.60
CA ASP A 8 6.71 -12.96 32.13
C ASP A 8 6.08 -12.64 30.78
N TYR A 9 6.75 -11.75 29.98
CA TYR A 9 6.21 -11.21 28.74
C TYR A 9 5.79 -12.30 27.73
N PRO A 10 6.62 -13.29 27.39
CA PRO A 10 6.23 -14.33 26.45
C PRO A 10 5.04 -15.16 26.94
N ARG A 11 4.93 -15.39 28.24
CA ARG A 11 3.82 -16.15 28.85
C ARG A 11 2.53 -15.33 28.88
N THR A 12 2.63 -14.05 29.26
CA THR A 12 1.48 -13.12 29.32
C THR A 12 0.88 -12.89 27.93
N PHE A 13 1.72 -12.80 26.89
CA PHE A 13 1.33 -12.51 25.53
C PHE A 13 1.49 -13.70 24.57
N LYS A 14 1.42 -14.91 25.10
CA LYS A 14 1.53 -16.15 24.33
C LYS A 14 0.69 -16.17 23.05
N PRO A 15 -0.59 -15.72 23.02
CA PRO A 15 -1.38 -15.69 21.79
C PRO A 15 -0.75 -14.85 20.69
N VAL A 16 -0.09 -13.73 21.03
CA VAL A 16 0.62 -12.87 20.04
C VAL A 16 1.82 -13.60 19.46
N PHE A 17 2.60 -14.29 20.30
CA PHE A 17 3.74 -15.08 19.81
C PHE A 17 3.28 -16.25 18.93
N GLU A 18 2.16 -16.90 19.28
CA GLU A 18 1.56 -17.94 18.44
C GLU A 18 1.10 -17.42 17.08
N GLU A 19 0.54 -16.21 17.03
CA GLU A 19 0.14 -15.55 15.79
C GLU A 19 1.34 -15.17 14.92
N LEU A 20 2.34 -14.51 15.49
CA LEU A 20 3.59 -14.17 14.81
C LEU A 20 4.30 -15.43 14.25
N ALA A 21 4.31 -16.52 15.02
CA ALA A 21 4.88 -17.79 14.57
C ALA A 21 4.11 -18.37 13.37
N ARG A 22 2.79 -18.30 13.40
CA ARG A 22 1.93 -18.78 12.31
C ARG A 22 2.12 -17.94 11.03
N GLU A 23 2.20 -16.61 11.15
CA GLU A 23 2.32 -15.69 10.02
C GLU A 23 3.70 -15.73 9.38
N SER A 24 4.74 -15.79 10.19
CA SER A 24 6.13 -15.76 9.73
C SER A 24 6.69 -17.14 9.35
N GLY A 25 6.04 -18.23 9.77
CA GLY A 25 6.57 -19.59 9.67
C GLY A 25 7.76 -19.88 10.59
N GLN A 26 8.08 -18.94 11.52
CA GLN A 26 9.14 -19.13 12.51
C GLN A 26 8.59 -19.80 13.79
N PRO A 27 9.38 -20.60 14.51
CA PRO A 27 8.93 -21.17 15.78
C PRO A 27 8.73 -20.10 16.86
N ILE A 28 7.81 -20.32 17.80
CA ILE A 28 7.56 -19.40 18.92
C ILE A 28 8.86 -19.08 19.69
N ALA A 29 9.71 -20.07 19.90
CA ALA A 29 11.00 -19.93 20.57
C ALA A 29 11.93 -18.88 19.89
N PHE A 30 11.80 -18.65 18.59
CA PHE A 30 12.53 -17.60 17.88
C PHE A 30 12.15 -16.21 18.41
N PHE A 31 10.85 -15.95 18.55
CA PHE A 31 10.36 -14.66 19.05
C PHE A 31 10.64 -14.47 20.55
N GLU A 32 10.56 -15.55 21.34
CA GLU A 32 10.93 -15.52 22.76
C GLU A 32 12.42 -15.18 22.93
N GLU A 33 13.28 -15.78 22.12
CA GLU A 33 14.72 -15.49 22.12
C GLU A 33 15.01 -14.07 21.64
N LEU A 34 14.33 -13.62 20.57
CA LEU A 34 14.48 -12.26 20.05
C LEU A 34 14.10 -11.21 21.10
N ALA A 35 12.96 -11.38 21.75
CA ALA A 35 12.49 -10.48 22.81
C ALA A 35 13.36 -10.53 24.08
N GLY A 36 13.73 -11.73 24.51
CA GLY A 36 14.46 -11.93 25.78
C GLY A 36 15.96 -11.65 25.69
N ARG A 37 16.58 -11.90 24.55
CA ARG A 37 18.03 -11.80 24.36
C ARG A 37 18.45 -10.93 23.18
N GLY A 38 17.88 -11.16 22.00
CA GLY A 38 18.32 -10.50 20.78
C GLY A 38 18.19 -8.98 20.84
N ALA A 39 17.02 -8.46 21.16
CA ALA A 39 16.79 -7.01 21.27
C ALA A 39 17.64 -6.35 22.39
N PRO A 40 17.75 -6.89 23.61
CA PRO A 40 18.69 -6.38 24.61
C PRO A 40 20.16 -6.38 24.17
N GLN A 41 20.60 -7.45 23.49
CA GLN A 41 21.98 -7.53 22.97
C GLN A 41 22.24 -6.48 21.88
N PHE A 42 21.28 -6.28 20.97
CA PHE A 42 21.37 -5.24 19.96
C PHE A 42 21.49 -3.84 20.59
N LEU A 43 20.68 -3.52 21.59
CA LEU A 43 20.76 -2.24 22.29
C LEU A 43 22.12 -2.06 22.98
N THR A 44 22.64 -3.11 23.61
CA THR A 44 23.98 -3.10 24.25
C THR A 44 25.07 -2.86 23.20
N TRP A 45 24.98 -3.55 22.08
CA TRP A 45 25.89 -3.35 20.95
C TRP A 45 25.81 -1.92 20.41
N ALA A 46 24.62 -1.38 20.14
CA ALA A 46 24.44 -0.04 19.62
C ALA A 46 25.00 1.04 20.55
N MET A 47 24.86 0.84 21.88
CA MET A 47 25.46 1.74 22.86
C MET A 47 26.99 1.69 22.89
N ALA A 48 27.58 0.53 22.58
CA ALA A 48 29.03 0.36 22.56
C ALA A 48 29.66 0.76 21.20
N ALA A 49 28.93 0.56 20.10
CA ALA A 49 29.43 0.79 18.74
C ALA A 49 29.50 2.28 18.35
N ILE A 50 28.70 3.13 19.00
CA ILE A 50 28.61 4.56 18.70
C ILE A 50 28.95 5.35 19.98
N ASP A 51 29.90 6.29 19.83
CA ASP A 51 30.16 7.29 20.88
C ASP A 51 29.08 8.39 20.86
N TRP A 52 27.96 8.11 21.54
CA TRP A 52 26.82 8.99 21.60
C TRP A 52 27.13 10.34 22.26
N GLY A 53 28.14 10.40 23.14
CA GLY A 53 28.52 11.59 23.86
C GLY A 53 29.13 12.69 22.97
N GLN A 54 29.59 12.35 21.79
CA GLN A 54 30.13 13.33 20.82
C GLN A 54 29.04 14.19 20.18
N TYR A 55 27.77 13.74 20.22
CA TYR A 55 26.64 14.44 19.59
C TYR A 55 25.94 15.37 20.57
N LYS A 56 25.59 16.55 20.11
CA LYS A 56 24.72 17.50 20.85
C LYS A 56 23.24 17.13 20.71
N VAL A 57 22.87 16.57 19.57
CA VAL A 57 21.49 16.21 19.21
C VAL A 57 21.50 14.81 18.62
N VAL A 58 20.59 13.96 19.10
CA VAL A 58 20.28 12.67 18.50
C VAL A 58 18.82 12.69 18.09
N GLY A 59 18.57 12.56 16.79
CA GLY A 59 17.23 12.57 16.20
C GLY A 59 16.76 11.17 15.82
N PHE A 60 15.50 10.86 16.12
CA PHE A 60 14.83 9.65 15.70
C PHE A 60 13.65 10.01 14.81
N THR A 61 13.66 9.54 13.58
CA THR A 61 12.43 9.45 12.79
C THR A 61 11.75 8.13 13.10
N SER A 62 10.44 8.14 13.28
CA SER A 62 9.72 6.93 13.69
C SER A 62 8.43 6.76 12.90
N THR A 63 8.32 5.62 12.23
CA THR A 63 7.15 5.22 11.46
C THR A 63 6.85 3.75 11.77
N PHE A 64 5.60 3.40 12.06
CA PHE A 64 5.14 2.05 12.40
C PHE A 64 6.01 1.36 13.47
N ASP A 65 6.66 0.24 13.13
CA ASP A 65 7.38 -0.63 14.07
C ASP A 65 8.68 -0.05 14.63
N GLN A 66 9.14 1.10 14.11
CA GLN A 66 10.37 1.75 14.58
C GLN A 66 10.25 2.35 16.00
N ASN A 67 9.05 2.55 16.50
CA ASN A 67 8.77 3.36 17.68
C ASN A 67 9.43 2.83 18.95
N VAL A 68 9.17 1.58 19.30
CA VAL A 68 9.64 0.98 20.57
C VAL A 68 11.16 0.85 20.61
N ALA A 69 11.77 0.44 19.51
CA ALA A 69 13.23 0.33 19.39
C ALA A 69 13.89 1.70 19.58
N SER A 70 13.36 2.73 18.91
CA SER A 70 13.85 4.11 19.00
C SER A 70 13.70 4.68 20.41
N LEU A 71 12.56 4.50 21.06
CA LEU A 71 12.33 4.95 22.45
C LEU A 71 13.26 4.25 23.44
N SER A 72 13.51 2.95 23.24
CA SER A 72 14.40 2.16 24.10
C SER A 72 15.85 2.61 23.98
N LEU A 73 16.34 2.82 22.75
CA LEU A 73 17.69 3.32 22.51
C LEU A 73 17.85 4.76 23.03
N ALA A 74 16.88 5.63 22.74
CA ALA A 74 16.86 7.01 23.23
C ALA A 74 16.96 7.09 24.77
N LYS A 75 16.25 6.19 25.49
CA LYS A 75 16.35 6.11 26.95
C LYS A 75 17.76 5.78 27.40
N LEU A 76 18.40 4.77 26.80
CA LEU A 76 19.76 4.38 27.17
C LEU A 76 20.77 5.49 26.90
N ILE A 77 20.63 6.20 25.77
CA ILE A 77 21.46 7.36 25.43
C ILE A 77 21.28 8.46 26.48
N LYS A 78 20.05 8.79 26.82
CA LYS A 78 19.76 9.85 27.78
C LYS A 78 20.22 9.53 29.20
N ASP A 79 20.10 8.27 29.63
CA ASP A 79 20.56 7.79 30.95
C ASP A 79 22.09 7.91 31.09
N LEU A 80 22.85 7.67 30.00
CA LEU A 80 24.32 7.73 30.02
C LEU A 80 24.86 9.12 29.67
N TYR A 81 24.17 9.86 28.78
CA TYR A 81 24.56 11.16 28.29
C TYR A 81 23.42 12.20 28.47
N PRO A 82 23.19 12.70 29.70
CA PRO A 82 22.04 13.56 30.03
C PRO A 82 21.99 14.86 29.23
N ASP A 83 23.15 15.36 28.78
CA ASP A 83 23.26 16.62 28.04
C ASP A 83 22.92 16.51 26.56
N VAL A 84 22.86 15.28 26.01
CA VAL A 84 22.44 15.04 24.65
C VAL A 84 20.95 15.34 24.51
N ARG A 85 20.58 16.16 23.54
CA ARG A 85 19.17 16.46 23.25
C ARG A 85 18.58 15.37 22.36
N ILE A 86 17.51 14.75 22.83
CA ILE A 86 16.77 13.71 22.11
C ILE A 86 15.57 14.32 21.40
N VAL A 87 15.53 14.20 20.08
CA VAL A 87 14.47 14.74 19.24
C VAL A 87 13.77 13.60 18.51
N PHE A 88 12.44 13.57 18.57
CA PHE A 88 11.63 12.62 17.80
C PHE A 88 10.78 13.33 16.75
N GLY A 89 10.47 12.60 15.68
CA GLY A 89 9.54 13.00 14.61
C GLY A 89 9.08 11.79 13.79
N GLY A 90 8.43 12.05 12.68
CA GLY A 90 7.85 11.03 11.81
C GLY A 90 6.41 10.67 12.17
N ALA A 91 5.79 9.75 11.41
CA ALA A 91 4.36 9.49 11.46
C ALA A 91 3.84 9.05 12.85
N ASN A 92 4.65 8.33 13.63
CA ASN A 92 4.28 7.93 14.99
C ASN A 92 4.21 9.11 15.99
N PHE A 93 4.73 10.26 15.61
CA PHE A 93 4.79 11.47 16.45
C PHE A 93 3.89 12.59 15.92
N ASP A 94 2.98 12.27 15.01
CA ASP A 94 2.07 13.25 14.45
C ASP A 94 0.89 13.56 15.39
N GLY A 95 0.44 14.82 15.38
CA GLY A 95 -0.68 15.27 16.19
C GLY A 95 -0.52 15.01 17.68
N GLU A 96 -1.57 14.49 18.31
CA GLU A 96 -1.57 14.19 19.76
C GLU A 96 -0.69 13.01 20.15
N MET A 97 -0.38 12.10 19.21
CA MET A 97 0.52 10.97 19.47
C MET A 97 1.90 11.47 19.90
N GLY A 98 2.45 12.46 19.21
CA GLY A 98 3.74 13.05 19.56
C GLY A 98 3.73 13.75 20.92
N LEU A 99 2.65 14.47 21.23
CA LEU A 99 2.49 15.14 22.53
C LEU A 99 2.41 14.14 23.68
N GLU A 100 1.72 13.03 23.48
CA GLU A 100 1.62 11.97 24.49
C GLU A 100 2.96 11.25 24.69
N HIS A 101 3.71 10.97 23.62
CA HIS A 101 5.05 10.42 23.73
C HIS A 101 5.97 11.35 24.57
N LEU A 102 5.92 12.65 24.26
CA LEU A 102 6.70 13.64 25.02
C LEU A 102 6.28 13.71 26.50
N ARG A 103 4.97 13.56 26.80
CA ARG A 103 4.45 13.54 28.16
C ARG A 103 4.90 12.29 28.93
N ALA A 104 4.76 11.14 28.31
CA ALA A 104 4.98 9.84 28.96
C ALA A 104 6.46 9.51 29.11
N PHE A 105 7.31 9.90 28.16
CA PHE A 105 8.72 9.53 28.10
C PHE A 105 9.62 10.71 28.41
N THR A 106 10.04 10.83 29.67
CA THR A 106 10.79 11.98 30.19
C THR A 106 12.18 12.18 29.55
N TRP A 107 12.70 11.15 28.89
CA TRP A 107 13.97 11.19 28.16
C TRP A 107 13.85 11.77 26.74
N VAL A 108 12.65 12.05 26.25
CA VAL A 108 12.40 12.79 25.02
C VAL A 108 12.39 14.28 25.34
N ASP A 109 13.29 15.06 24.74
CA ASP A 109 13.36 16.50 24.98
C ASP A 109 12.43 17.29 24.04
N TYR A 110 12.41 16.91 22.76
CA TYR A 110 11.64 17.60 21.72
C TYR A 110 10.91 16.60 20.81
N VAL A 111 9.75 17.03 20.33
CA VAL A 111 9.02 16.35 19.28
C VAL A 111 8.73 17.34 18.16
N VAL A 112 9.10 16.96 16.93
CA VAL A 112 8.70 17.66 15.70
C VAL A 112 7.40 17.02 15.23
N VAL A 113 6.31 17.79 15.30
CA VAL A 113 4.97 17.36 14.89
C VAL A 113 4.70 17.83 13.47
N GLY A 114 4.39 16.90 12.58
CA GLY A 114 4.18 17.15 11.15
C GLY A 114 5.47 17.15 10.33
N GLU A 115 5.48 17.87 9.21
CA GLU A 115 6.62 17.91 8.29
C GLU A 115 7.83 18.62 8.88
N GLY A 116 8.98 17.96 8.84
CA GLY A 116 10.20 18.41 9.52
C GLY A 116 11.09 19.37 8.72
N GLU A 117 10.91 19.50 7.41
CA GLU A 117 11.84 20.18 6.51
C GLU A 117 12.12 21.66 6.90
N GLU A 118 11.09 22.40 7.29
CA GLU A 118 11.24 23.80 7.73
C GLU A 118 11.36 23.95 9.25
N VAL A 119 11.10 22.90 10.03
CA VAL A 119 11.01 22.96 11.50
C VAL A 119 12.25 22.39 12.17
N PHE A 120 12.74 21.24 11.70
CA PHE A 120 13.87 20.54 12.33
C PHE A 120 15.21 21.28 12.19
N PRO A 121 15.62 21.83 11.01
CA PRO A 121 16.89 22.52 10.91
C PRO A 121 17.02 23.77 11.81
N PRO A 122 16.00 24.65 11.93
CA PRO A 122 16.04 25.75 12.92
C PRO A 122 16.11 25.25 14.36
N LEU A 123 15.38 24.18 14.73
CA LEU A 123 15.47 23.57 16.06
C LEU A 123 16.90 23.16 16.40
N VAL A 124 17.55 22.42 15.49
CA VAL A 124 18.94 21.97 15.69
C VAL A 124 19.88 23.17 15.87
N ARG A 125 19.75 24.22 15.07
CA ARG A 125 20.56 25.45 15.23
C ARG A 125 20.35 26.10 16.58
N GLN A 126 19.12 26.22 17.05
CA GLN A 126 18.81 26.80 18.36
C GLN A 126 19.41 25.98 19.51
N ILE A 127 19.36 24.65 19.43
CA ILE A 127 20.00 23.77 20.40
C ILE A 127 21.52 23.97 20.42
N LEU A 128 22.14 24.00 19.23
CA LEU A 128 23.60 24.22 19.11
C LEU A 128 24.05 25.58 19.62
N ASP A 129 23.22 26.62 19.42
CA ASP A 129 23.48 27.99 19.89
C ASP A 129 23.14 28.21 21.38
N GLY A 130 22.53 27.24 22.05
CA GLY A 130 22.02 27.37 23.42
C GLY A 130 20.84 28.35 23.53
N LYS A 131 20.06 28.54 22.46
CA LYS A 131 18.93 29.50 22.38
C LYS A 131 17.59 28.75 22.35
N GLU A 132 17.36 27.91 23.33
CA GLU A 132 16.17 27.03 23.38
C GLU A 132 14.91 27.74 23.90
N ASP A 133 14.95 29.07 24.14
CA ASP A 133 13.81 29.82 24.71
C ASP A 133 12.67 30.06 23.72
N MET A 134 12.97 30.18 22.43
CA MET A 134 11.99 30.45 21.38
C MET A 134 12.04 29.33 20.33
N LEU A 135 11.26 28.26 20.54
CA LEU A 135 11.21 27.15 19.61
C LEU A 135 10.39 27.46 18.35
N PRO A 136 10.72 26.84 17.22
CA PRO A 136 9.89 26.94 16.01
C PRO A 136 8.48 26.39 16.27
N LYS A 137 7.46 26.95 15.62
CA LYS A 137 6.13 26.35 15.58
C LYS A 137 6.21 24.94 15.00
N GLY A 138 5.44 24.01 15.54
CA GLY A 138 5.52 22.59 15.20
C GLY A 138 6.47 21.79 16.08
N VAL A 139 7.24 22.44 16.97
CA VAL A 139 8.07 21.78 17.99
C VAL A 139 7.34 21.75 19.32
N ALA A 140 7.19 20.55 19.88
CA ALA A 140 6.76 20.37 21.26
C ALA A 140 7.95 20.13 22.19
N CYS A 141 7.92 20.70 23.39
CA CYS A 141 8.92 20.50 24.44
C CYS A 141 8.26 20.46 25.82
N ARG A 142 9.07 20.13 26.86
CA ARG A 142 8.65 20.20 28.26
C ARG A 142 9.34 21.35 28.95
N ARG A 143 8.55 22.25 29.56
CA ARG A 143 9.02 23.36 30.40
C ARG A 143 8.28 23.32 31.73
N GLU A 144 9.01 23.37 32.82
CA GLU A 144 8.43 23.35 34.18
C GLU A 144 7.40 22.24 34.38
N GLY A 145 7.66 21.05 33.81
CA GLY A 145 6.77 19.89 33.92
C GLY A 145 5.52 19.94 33.01
N ARG A 146 5.35 20.99 32.18
CA ARG A 146 4.22 21.14 31.26
C ARG A 146 4.68 20.99 29.82
N ILE A 147 3.81 20.41 28.99
CA ILE A 147 4.02 20.36 27.54
C ILE A 147 3.72 21.74 26.95
N CYS A 148 4.70 22.29 26.25
CA CYS A 148 4.59 23.52 25.48
C CYS A 148 4.61 23.15 23.99
N PHE A 149 3.56 23.55 23.26
CA PHE A 149 3.41 23.27 21.83
C PHE A 149 2.63 24.39 21.16
N GLU A 150 3.16 24.89 20.06
CA GLU A 150 2.44 25.78 19.14
C GLU A 150 2.35 25.08 17.78
N PRO A 151 1.14 24.70 17.30
CA PRO A 151 1.01 23.94 16.05
C PRO A 151 1.53 24.73 14.84
N ASN A 152 2.13 24.00 13.91
CA ASN A 152 2.46 24.51 12.59
C ASN A 152 1.49 23.88 11.57
N PHE A 153 0.59 24.69 11.03
CA PHE A 153 -0.35 24.26 9.99
C PHE A 153 0.17 24.48 8.57
N LYS A 154 1.39 25.04 8.44
CA LYS A 154 2.00 25.27 7.14
C LYS A 154 2.67 24.00 6.64
N LEU A 155 2.18 23.46 5.53
CA LEU A 155 2.83 22.36 4.84
C LEU A 155 4.05 22.88 4.09
N PHE A 156 5.07 22.02 3.99
CA PHE A 156 6.24 22.30 3.18
C PHE A 156 5.85 22.45 1.70
N SER A 157 5.90 23.67 1.19
CA SER A 157 5.42 24.00 -0.17
C SER A 157 6.47 23.79 -1.26
N GLU A 158 7.76 23.81 -0.88
CA GLU A 158 8.89 23.75 -1.81
C GLU A 158 9.41 22.31 -1.96
N PHE A 159 8.48 21.38 -2.23
CA PHE A 159 8.79 19.96 -2.32
C PHE A 159 9.93 19.63 -3.31
N GLN A 160 10.11 20.45 -4.33
CA GLN A 160 11.23 20.37 -5.28
C GLN A 160 12.61 20.59 -4.63
N ARG A 161 12.66 21.19 -3.42
CA ARG A 161 13.92 21.39 -2.69
C ARG A 161 14.33 20.19 -1.85
N THR A 162 13.48 19.16 -1.71
CA THR A 162 13.91 17.89 -1.15
C THR A 162 14.83 17.22 -2.15
N GLY A 163 16.10 17.07 -1.81
CA GLY A 163 17.08 16.36 -2.66
C GLY A 163 16.86 14.84 -2.62
N PRO A 164 17.63 14.10 -3.42
CA PRO A 164 17.64 12.65 -3.35
C PRO A 164 18.18 12.19 -1.98
N PRO A 165 17.74 11.03 -1.48
CA PRO A 165 18.24 10.47 -0.22
C PRO A 165 19.71 10.09 -0.33
N ASP A 166 20.44 10.20 0.78
CA ASP A 166 21.84 9.74 0.90
C ASP A 166 21.85 8.37 1.58
N TYR A 167 22.41 7.37 0.90
CA TYR A 167 22.53 6.00 1.37
C TYR A 167 23.98 5.59 1.71
N ASP A 168 24.96 6.51 1.73
CA ASP A 168 26.36 6.20 1.94
C ASP A 168 26.59 5.45 3.26
N ASP A 169 26.05 5.99 4.35
CA ASP A 169 26.19 5.37 5.67
C ASP A 169 25.47 4.02 5.76
N TYR A 170 24.30 3.90 5.14
CA TYR A 170 23.55 2.64 5.11
C TYR A 170 24.38 1.53 4.43
N PHE A 171 24.90 1.78 3.23
CA PHE A 171 25.68 0.78 2.50
C PHE A 171 27.04 0.49 3.15
N ARG A 172 27.68 1.51 3.75
CA ARG A 172 28.90 1.31 4.52
C ARG A 172 28.66 0.38 5.72
N GLN A 173 27.64 0.64 6.52
CA GLN A 173 27.29 -0.18 7.69
C GLN A 173 26.87 -1.60 7.27
N ALA A 174 26.11 -1.75 6.20
CA ALA A 174 25.73 -3.05 5.68
C ALA A 174 26.95 -3.90 5.30
N ALA A 175 27.94 -3.30 4.65
CA ALA A 175 29.19 -3.97 4.29
C ALA A 175 30.02 -4.37 5.54
N GLU A 176 30.13 -3.47 6.53
CA GLU A 176 30.84 -3.73 7.79
C GLU A 176 30.23 -4.90 8.59
N LEU A 177 28.90 -5.08 8.52
CA LEU A 177 28.17 -6.17 9.19
C LEU A 177 28.24 -7.50 8.43
N GLY A 178 29.01 -7.58 7.35
CA GLY A 178 29.10 -8.78 6.51
C GLY A 178 27.84 -9.02 5.67
N GLY A 179 26.97 -8.05 5.62
CA GLY A 179 25.85 -7.98 4.70
C GLY A 179 26.29 -7.41 3.36
N GLU A 180 27.39 -7.94 2.77
CA GLU A 180 27.64 -7.66 1.36
C GLU A 180 26.36 -8.04 0.61
N PRO A 181 25.72 -7.09 -0.09
CA PRO A 181 24.67 -7.44 -1.04
C PRO A 181 25.33 -8.46 -1.96
N SER A 182 24.82 -9.68 -1.97
CA SER A 182 25.31 -10.75 -2.82
C SER A 182 25.52 -10.19 -4.22
N GLN A 183 26.77 -9.90 -4.57
CA GLN A 183 27.25 -9.43 -5.86
C GLN A 183 26.19 -8.72 -6.73
N GLY A 184 25.84 -7.46 -6.37
CA GLY A 184 25.11 -6.56 -7.26
C GLY A 184 23.60 -6.77 -7.42
N LEU A 185 22.99 -7.78 -6.81
CA LEU A 185 21.61 -8.14 -7.14
C LEU A 185 20.52 -7.44 -6.28
N ASP A 186 20.83 -6.89 -5.10
CA ASP A 186 19.79 -6.55 -4.15
C ASP A 186 19.80 -5.13 -3.57
N ARG A 187 20.45 -4.20 -4.22
CA ARG A 187 20.34 -2.79 -3.81
C ARG A 187 19.03 -2.21 -4.29
N ILE A 188 18.05 -2.09 -3.40
CA ILE A 188 16.80 -1.41 -3.66
C ILE A 188 16.89 -0.01 -3.06
N LEU A 189 16.66 1.01 -3.86
CA LEU A 189 16.69 2.40 -3.45
C LEU A 189 15.25 2.91 -3.28
N LEU A 190 14.95 3.44 -2.10
CA LEU A 190 13.69 4.10 -1.84
C LEU A 190 13.75 5.53 -2.38
N TYR A 191 12.66 6.02 -2.96
CA TYR A 191 12.63 7.36 -3.53
C TYR A 191 11.25 7.99 -3.36
N GLU A 192 11.21 9.25 -2.91
CA GLU A 192 9.97 10.02 -2.78
C GLU A 192 9.86 11.01 -3.94
N GLY A 193 8.96 10.73 -4.87
CA GLY A 193 8.64 11.61 -6.00
C GLY A 193 7.45 12.50 -5.74
N SER A 194 6.51 12.04 -4.90
CA SER A 194 5.32 12.80 -4.51
C SER A 194 4.90 12.52 -3.07
N ARG A 195 4.19 13.46 -2.46
CA ARG A 195 3.68 13.37 -1.09
C ARG A 195 2.22 13.82 -1.04
N GLY A 196 1.42 13.17 -0.18
CA GLY A 196 -0.02 13.35 -0.13
C GLY A 196 -0.74 12.45 -1.12
N CYS A 197 -2.03 12.70 -1.34
CA CYS A 197 -2.85 11.91 -2.25
C CYS A 197 -3.79 12.81 -3.04
N TRP A 198 -3.59 12.90 -4.38
CA TRP A 198 -4.44 13.74 -5.24
C TRP A 198 -5.91 13.28 -5.29
N TRP A 199 -6.18 12.00 -5.00
CA TRP A 199 -7.53 11.51 -4.81
C TRP A 199 -8.06 11.93 -3.46
N GLY A 200 -7.29 11.70 -2.38
CA GLY A 200 -7.65 12.03 -1.01
C GLY A 200 -7.85 13.52 -0.77
N GLU A 201 -7.14 14.39 -1.49
CA GLU A 201 -7.33 15.85 -1.43
C GLU A 201 -8.76 16.27 -1.82
N LYS A 202 -9.43 15.51 -2.69
CA LYS A 202 -10.77 15.82 -3.20
C LYS A 202 -11.87 14.96 -2.59
N HIS A 203 -11.57 13.71 -2.28
CA HIS A 203 -12.54 12.69 -1.88
C HIS A 203 -12.25 12.07 -0.52
N HIS A 204 -11.04 11.59 -0.27
CA HIS A 204 -10.55 10.92 0.93
C HIS A 204 -11.25 9.56 1.18
N CYS A 205 -10.57 8.47 0.83
CA CYS A 205 -11.07 7.11 1.11
C CYS A 205 -11.42 6.96 2.59
N THR A 206 -12.61 6.44 2.89
CA THR A 206 -13.22 6.49 4.23
C THR A 206 -12.40 5.80 5.32
N PHE A 207 -11.64 4.77 4.98
CA PHE A 207 -10.82 3.99 5.91
C PHE A 207 -9.37 4.48 6.04
N CYS A 208 -8.88 5.33 5.11
CA CYS A 208 -7.47 5.66 5.01
C CYS A 208 -7.06 6.77 5.99
N GLY A 209 -6.13 6.47 6.89
CA GLY A 209 -5.51 7.41 7.83
C GLY A 209 -4.15 7.93 7.40
N LEU A 210 -3.65 7.55 6.21
CA LEU A 210 -2.37 8.02 5.70
C LEU A 210 -2.37 9.54 5.47
N ASN A 211 -1.18 10.14 5.49
CA ASN A 211 -0.97 11.59 5.38
C ASN A 211 -1.56 12.42 6.52
N ALA A 212 -1.91 11.78 7.63
CA ALA A 212 -2.29 12.40 8.89
C ALA A 212 -3.20 13.65 8.72
N GLN A 213 -2.62 14.84 8.90
CA GLN A 213 -3.36 16.09 8.93
C GLN A 213 -3.65 16.69 7.55
N SER A 214 -3.03 16.19 6.46
CA SER A 214 -3.21 16.79 5.14
C SER A 214 -3.00 15.81 3.98
N MET A 215 -4.06 15.65 3.19
CA MET A 215 -4.03 14.95 1.93
C MET A 215 -3.43 15.77 0.78
N LYS A 216 -3.02 17.04 1.01
CA LYS A 216 -2.55 17.94 -0.05
C LYS A 216 -1.44 17.30 -0.87
N PHE A 217 -1.71 17.15 -2.15
CA PHE A 217 -0.81 16.50 -3.08
C PHE A 217 0.27 17.46 -3.60
N ARG A 218 1.51 17.02 -3.59
CA ARG A 218 2.67 17.75 -4.12
C ARG A 218 3.59 16.73 -4.79
N ALA A 219 4.10 17.06 -5.96
CA ALA A 219 5.01 16.18 -6.71
C ALA A 219 6.21 16.95 -7.24
N LYS A 220 7.34 16.29 -7.34
CA LYS A 220 8.51 16.81 -8.05
C LYS A 220 8.22 16.86 -9.55
N ALA A 221 8.86 17.77 -10.26
CA ALA A 221 8.77 17.80 -11.72
C ALA A 221 9.38 16.51 -12.32
N PRO A 222 8.77 15.90 -13.36
CA PRO A 222 9.30 14.68 -13.97
C PRO A 222 10.79 14.78 -14.36
N ALA A 223 11.23 15.91 -14.88
CA ALA A 223 12.64 16.15 -15.24
C ALA A 223 13.58 16.09 -14.03
N GLN A 224 13.13 16.56 -12.86
CA GLN A 224 13.90 16.47 -11.61
C GLN A 224 13.98 15.00 -11.14
N VAL A 225 12.85 14.28 -11.20
CA VAL A 225 12.84 12.85 -10.85
C VAL A 225 13.83 12.07 -11.72
N VAL A 226 13.87 12.33 -13.03
CA VAL A 226 14.86 11.72 -13.93
C VAL A 226 16.28 11.99 -13.44
N GLN A 227 16.62 13.25 -13.12
CA GLN A 227 17.97 13.62 -12.67
C GLN A 227 18.34 12.97 -11.33
N GLU A 228 17.41 12.92 -10.38
CA GLU A 228 17.64 12.34 -9.06
C GLU A 228 17.76 10.81 -9.12
N LEU A 229 16.96 10.13 -9.95
CA LEU A 229 17.07 8.68 -10.15
C LEU A 229 18.38 8.32 -10.89
N ASP A 230 18.80 9.11 -11.87
CA ASP A 230 20.09 8.94 -12.56
C ASP A 230 21.27 9.13 -11.60
N TYR A 231 21.22 10.17 -10.75
CA TYR A 231 22.20 10.39 -9.69
C TYR A 231 22.29 9.19 -8.73
N LEU A 232 21.12 8.72 -8.22
CA LEU A 232 21.07 7.60 -7.29
C LEU A 232 21.53 6.30 -7.94
N SER A 233 21.12 6.04 -9.18
CA SER A 233 21.55 4.87 -9.95
C SER A 233 23.06 4.84 -10.12
N SER A 234 23.65 5.96 -10.54
CA SER A 234 25.10 6.09 -10.76
C SER A 234 25.91 6.00 -9.48
N ARG A 235 25.41 6.59 -8.37
CA ARG A 235 26.12 6.61 -7.08
C ARG A 235 26.12 5.26 -6.38
N TYR A 236 25.01 4.52 -6.46
CA TYR A 236 24.80 3.29 -5.69
C TYR A 236 24.80 2.02 -6.54
N ASP A 237 25.09 2.14 -7.83
CA ASP A 237 25.17 1.02 -8.78
C ASP A 237 23.90 0.14 -8.72
N SER A 238 22.74 0.79 -8.89
CA SER A 238 21.44 0.12 -8.85
C SER A 238 20.45 0.72 -9.85
N THR A 239 19.69 -0.16 -10.50
CA THR A 239 18.55 0.20 -11.36
C THR A 239 17.21 -0.12 -10.70
N ARG A 240 17.21 -0.46 -9.40
CA ARG A 240 16.02 -0.92 -8.68
C ARG A 240 15.51 0.15 -7.71
N PHE A 241 14.31 0.64 -7.96
CA PHE A 241 13.69 1.70 -7.18
C PHE A 241 12.34 1.26 -6.60
N ARG A 242 12.04 1.72 -5.39
CA ARG A 242 10.69 1.65 -4.81
C ARG A 242 10.25 3.07 -4.51
N LEU A 243 9.32 3.59 -5.31
CA LEU A 243 8.71 4.86 -5.02
C LEU A 243 7.83 4.70 -3.78
N VAL A 244 8.06 5.56 -2.77
CA VAL A 244 7.32 5.54 -1.51
C VAL A 244 6.13 6.52 -1.54
N ASP A 245 5.74 6.94 -2.71
CA ASP A 245 4.59 7.79 -2.99
C ASP A 245 3.29 7.05 -2.66
N ASN A 246 2.40 7.60 -1.84
CA ASN A 246 1.08 6.98 -1.59
C ASN A 246 0.18 6.90 -2.85
N ILE A 247 0.53 7.66 -3.86
CA ILE A 247 -0.04 7.63 -5.21
C ILE A 247 0.85 8.45 -6.14
N ILE A 248 1.26 7.90 -7.27
CA ILE A 248 2.09 8.63 -8.24
C ILE A 248 1.33 9.80 -8.88
N ASP A 249 2.05 10.85 -9.30
CA ASP A 249 1.50 11.86 -10.19
C ASP A 249 1.18 11.22 -11.56
N MET A 250 -0.04 11.43 -12.04
CA MET A 250 -0.44 10.89 -13.35
C MET A 250 0.39 11.41 -14.53
N LYS A 251 1.05 12.56 -14.37
CA LYS A 251 2.02 13.07 -15.35
C LYS A 251 3.24 12.16 -15.50
N TYR A 252 3.60 11.41 -14.46
CA TYR A 252 4.73 10.48 -14.51
C TYR A 252 4.52 9.37 -15.51
N VAL A 253 3.26 8.98 -15.81
CA VAL A 253 3.00 7.94 -16.80
C VAL A 253 3.62 8.31 -18.15
N ASP A 254 3.34 9.51 -18.66
CA ASP A 254 3.79 9.93 -20.00
C ASP A 254 5.16 10.64 -19.93
N GLU A 255 5.38 11.55 -18.98
CA GLU A 255 6.56 12.43 -18.95
C GLU A 255 7.80 11.78 -18.29
N LEU A 256 7.61 10.80 -17.38
CA LEU A 256 8.69 10.08 -16.73
C LEU A 256 8.85 8.67 -17.34
N PHE A 257 7.86 7.81 -17.16
CA PHE A 257 7.93 6.42 -17.65
C PHE A 257 7.89 6.34 -19.18
N GLY A 258 7.17 7.25 -19.84
CA GLY A 258 7.22 7.37 -21.31
C GLY A 258 8.61 7.72 -21.81
N LYS A 259 9.35 8.58 -21.11
CA LYS A 259 10.76 8.86 -21.41
C LYS A 259 11.65 7.63 -21.19
N PHE A 260 11.52 6.94 -20.05
CA PHE A 260 12.29 5.73 -19.77
C PHE A 260 12.06 4.64 -20.82
N ALA A 261 10.81 4.48 -21.27
CA ALA A 261 10.47 3.57 -22.37
C ALA A 261 11.13 3.97 -23.70
N ALA A 262 11.15 5.26 -24.03
CA ALA A 262 11.77 5.78 -25.26
C ALA A 262 13.31 5.64 -25.22
N ASP A 263 13.92 5.80 -24.05
CA ASP A 263 15.35 5.66 -23.84
C ASP A 263 15.78 4.18 -23.63
N HIS A 264 14.82 3.23 -23.65
CA HIS A 264 15.04 1.78 -23.48
C HIS A 264 15.79 1.43 -22.19
N LEU A 265 15.44 2.04 -21.06
CA LEU A 265 16.12 1.81 -19.78
C LEU A 265 15.68 0.48 -19.15
N ASP A 266 16.62 -0.25 -18.57
CA ASP A 266 16.39 -1.51 -17.84
C ASP A 266 16.18 -1.24 -16.34
N LEU A 267 15.10 -0.55 -15.99
CA LEU A 267 14.75 -0.25 -14.61
C LEU A 267 13.83 -1.31 -14.00
N ASP A 268 13.91 -1.49 -12.68
CA ASP A 268 12.97 -2.24 -11.86
C ASP A 268 12.32 -1.28 -10.87
N VAL A 269 11.13 -0.81 -11.18
CA VAL A 269 10.43 0.21 -10.39
C VAL A 269 9.14 -0.36 -9.79
N PHE A 270 8.93 -0.10 -8.48
CA PHE A 270 7.65 -0.25 -7.78
C PHE A 270 6.97 1.10 -7.65
N ILE A 271 5.65 1.12 -7.84
CA ILE A 271 4.80 2.30 -7.65
C ILE A 271 3.50 1.98 -6.92
N GLU A 272 2.96 2.95 -6.19
CA GLU A 272 1.55 2.93 -5.77
C GLU A 272 0.70 3.83 -6.67
N THR A 273 -0.47 3.36 -7.03
CA THR A 273 -1.35 4.05 -7.97
C THR A 273 -2.82 3.75 -7.73
N LYS A 274 -3.69 4.39 -8.47
CA LYS A 274 -5.11 4.07 -8.51
C LYS A 274 -5.42 3.07 -9.63
N SER A 275 -6.36 2.15 -9.41
CA SER A 275 -6.69 1.07 -10.36
C SER A 275 -7.42 1.51 -11.64
N ASN A 276 -7.69 2.81 -11.82
CA ASN A 276 -8.37 3.34 -13.02
C ASN A 276 -7.45 3.51 -14.24
N LEU A 277 -6.28 2.89 -14.23
CA LEU A 277 -5.36 2.88 -15.36
C LEU A 277 -5.97 2.12 -16.55
N HIS A 278 -5.81 2.68 -17.74
CA HIS A 278 -6.20 2.01 -18.98
C HIS A 278 -5.00 1.30 -19.63
N LYS A 279 -5.28 0.44 -20.61
CA LYS A 279 -4.30 -0.42 -21.30
C LYS A 279 -3.01 0.33 -21.69
N LYS A 280 -3.13 1.47 -22.40
CA LYS A 280 -1.96 2.22 -22.86
C LYS A 280 -1.09 2.76 -21.72
N GLN A 281 -1.70 3.22 -20.63
CA GLN A 281 -0.95 3.70 -19.46
C GLN A 281 -0.16 2.56 -18.82
N ILE A 282 -0.78 1.37 -18.64
CA ILE A 282 -0.09 0.20 -18.10
C ILE A 282 1.04 -0.26 -19.02
N GLN A 283 0.81 -0.19 -20.34
CA GLN A 283 1.86 -0.46 -21.34
C GLN A 283 3.05 0.49 -21.19
N THR A 284 2.79 1.79 -21.09
CA THR A 284 3.84 2.81 -20.92
C THR A 284 4.60 2.59 -19.62
N LEU A 285 3.91 2.32 -18.50
CA LEU A 285 4.52 2.00 -17.22
C LEU A 285 5.43 0.77 -17.31
N ALA A 286 4.93 -0.32 -17.90
CA ALA A 286 5.70 -1.56 -18.07
C ALA A 286 6.97 -1.36 -18.93
N GLN A 287 6.83 -0.67 -20.06
CA GLN A 287 7.94 -0.33 -20.95
C GLN A 287 8.93 0.65 -20.30
N GLY A 288 8.45 1.51 -19.41
CA GLY A 288 9.27 2.44 -18.62
C GLY A 288 9.90 1.81 -17.37
N GLY A 289 9.82 0.48 -17.20
CA GLY A 289 10.53 -0.24 -16.14
C GLY A 289 9.69 -0.53 -14.88
N VAL A 290 8.39 -0.24 -14.86
CA VAL A 290 7.53 -0.66 -13.75
C VAL A 290 7.36 -2.17 -13.80
N LYS A 291 7.89 -2.86 -12.78
CA LYS A 291 7.81 -4.33 -12.63
C LYS A 291 6.75 -4.75 -11.63
N CYS A 292 6.46 -3.90 -10.65
CA CYS A 292 5.44 -4.15 -9.62
C CYS A 292 4.67 -2.86 -9.33
N MET A 293 3.37 -2.98 -9.09
CA MET A 293 2.54 -1.86 -8.64
C MET A 293 1.48 -2.27 -7.62
N GLN A 294 1.09 -1.31 -6.78
CA GLN A 294 -0.03 -1.44 -5.85
C GLN A 294 -1.16 -0.49 -6.27
N PRO A 295 -2.18 -1.00 -6.99
CA PRO A 295 -3.24 -0.17 -7.55
C PRO A 295 -4.48 -0.11 -6.64
N GLY A 296 -4.42 0.09 -5.40
CA GLY A 296 -5.54 0.30 -4.48
C GLY A 296 -6.91 -0.26 -4.92
N ILE A 297 -7.02 -1.58 -5.15
CA ILE A 297 -8.23 -2.26 -5.66
C ILE A 297 -9.28 -2.43 -4.56
N GLU A 298 -8.92 -2.93 -3.40
CA GLU A 298 -9.63 -3.13 -2.15
C GLU A 298 -10.91 -3.99 -2.22
N SER A 299 -11.65 -3.97 -3.30
CA SER A 299 -12.89 -4.74 -3.45
C SER A 299 -13.26 -4.97 -4.93
N LEU A 300 -14.05 -6.03 -5.16
CA LEU A 300 -14.74 -6.32 -6.42
C LEU A 300 -16.26 -6.05 -6.32
N SER A 301 -16.75 -5.44 -5.24
CA SER A 301 -18.12 -4.95 -5.09
C SER A 301 -18.22 -3.45 -5.37
N GLN A 302 -19.15 -3.06 -6.24
CA GLN A 302 -19.39 -1.64 -6.54
C GLN A 302 -19.93 -0.87 -5.33
N ALA A 303 -20.76 -1.50 -4.49
CA ALA A 303 -21.31 -0.83 -3.31
C ALA A 303 -20.19 -0.56 -2.28
N GLN A 304 -19.34 -1.55 -2.01
CA GLN A 304 -18.20 -1.37 -1.12
C GLN A 304 -17.21 -0.31 -1.65
N LEU A 305 -16.88 -0.32 -2.96
CA LEU A 305 -16.02 0.71 -3.57
C LEU A 305 -16.62 2.13 -3.46
N HIS A 306 -17.94 2.23 -3.52
CA HIS A 306 -18.66 3.49 -3.31
C HIS A 306 -18.60 3.93 -1.84
N GLU A 307 -18.83 3.02 -0.91
CA GLU A 307 -18.73 3.27 0.53
C GLU A 307 -17.33 3.73 0.94
N MET A 308 -16.31 3.12 0.35
CA MET A 308 -14.90 3.51 0.55
C MET A 308 -14.53 4.86 -0.08
N ASP A 309 -15.41 5.49 -0.87
CA ASP A 309 -15.11 6.64 -1.74
C ASP A 309 -13.89 6.43 -2.64
N LYS A 310 -13.74 5.20 -3.18
CA LYS A 310 -12.60 4.84 -4.06
C LYS A 310 -12.71 5.47 -5.45
N GLY A 311 -13.92 5.82 -5.92
CA GLY A 311 -14.17 6.39 -7.25
C GLY A 311 -13.70 5.52 -8.41
N VAL A 312 -13.72 4.22 -8.25
CA VAL A 312 -13.45 3.20 -9.27
C VAL A 312 -14.57 2.18 -9.29
N SER A 313 -14.64 1.36 -10.33
CA SER A 313 -15.59 0.26 -10.45
C SER A 313 -14.88 -1.10 -10.46
N PRO A 314 -15.58 -2.21 -10.13
CA PRO A 314 -15.07 -3.55 -10.32
C PRO A 314 -14.55 -3.81 -11.74
N MET A 315 -15.21 -3.26 -12.75
CA MET A 315 -14.80 -3.34 -14.15
C MET A 315 -13.41 -2.73 -14.39
N GLN A 316 -13.13 -1.55 -13.80
CA GLN A 316 -11.81 -0.91 -13.89
C GLN A 316 -10.74 -1.72 -13.14
N ASN A 317 -11.08 -2.28 -11.97
CA ASN A 317 -10.20 -3.17 -11.22
C ASN A 317 -9.82 -4.41 -12.04
N VAL A 318 -10.79 -5.06 -12.69
CA VAL A 318 -10.57 -6.22 -13.57
C VAL A 318 -9.74 -5.83 -14.80
N GLN A 319 -9.97 -4.65 -15.39
CA GLN A 319 -9.14 -4.13 -16.50
C GLN A 319 -7.69 -3.94 -16.06
N CYS A 320 -7.48 -3.35 -14.89
CA CYS A 320 -6.15 -3.12 -14.34
C CYS A 320 -5.42 -4.47 -14.16
N LEU A 321 -6.04 -5.46 -13.54
CA LEU A 321 -5.47 -6.80 -13.36
C LEU A 321 -5.15 -7.48 -14.69
N LYS A 322 -6.06 -7.42 -15.66
CA LYS A 322 -5.86 -8.03 -16.98
C LYS A 322 -4.66 -7.45 -17.71
N TRP A 323 -4.59 -6.13 -17.82
CA TRP A 323 -3.54 -5.48 -18.60
C TRP A 323 -2.19 -5.50 -17.88
N SER A 324 -2.18 -5.50 -16.55
CA SER A 324 -0.95 -5.73 -15.78
C SER A 324 -0.38 -7.11 -16.04
N LEU A 325 -1.21 -8.16 -15.98
CA LEU A 325 -0.77 -9.51 -16.32
C LEU A 325 -0.25 -9.60 -17.76
N TYR A 326 -0.95 -8.97 -18.71
CA TYR A 326 -0.56 -8.98 -20.12
C TYR A 326 0.80 -8.32 -20.38
N TYR A 327 1.10 -7.22 -19.67
CA TYR A 327 2.36 -6.49 -19.80
C TYR A 327 3.41 -6.91 -18.76
N HIS A 328 3.19 -8.05 -18.06
CA HIS A 328 4.12 -8.60 -17.07
C HIS A 328 4.46 -7.63 -15.93
N VAL A 329 3.47 -6.88 -15.44
CA VAL A 329 3.56 -6.06 -14.24
C VAL A 329 2.91 -6.83 -13.09
N ASP A 330 3.68 -7.09 -12.04
CA ASP A 330 3.15 -7.72 -10.83
C ASP A 330 2.23 -6.76 -10.08
N VAL A 331 1.10 -7.26 -9.59
CA VAL A 331 0.11 -6.47 -8.86
C VAL A 331 0.02 -6.93 -7.43
N SER A 332 0.33 -6.01 -6.51
CA SER A 332 0.10 -6.19 -5.07
C SER A 332 -1.24 -5.56 -4.69
N TRP A 333 -2.21 -6.35 -4.22
CA TRP A 333 -3.53 -5.86 -3.82
C TRP A 333 -4.18 -6.75 -2.78
N ASN A 334 -5.15 -6.20 -2.05
CA ASN A 334 -5.88 -6.89 -1.00
C ASN A 334 -7.40 -6.77 -1.21
N ILE A 335 -8.17 -7.62 -0.52
CA ILE A 335 -9.61 -7.45 -0.34
C ILE A 335 -9.86 -7.03 1.10
N LEU A 336 -10.53 -5.89 1.28
CA LEU A 336 -10.93 -5.37 2.58
C LEU A 336 -12.38 -5.76 2.89
N LEU A 337 -12.63 -6.12 4.15
CA LEU A 337 -13.90 -6.60 4.68
C LEU A 337 -14.33 -5.72 5.85
N GLY A 338 -15.58 -5.87 6.29
CA GLY A 338 -16.05 -5.31 7.54
C GLY A 338 -16.50 -3.85 7.45
N PHE A 339 -16.99 -3.40 6.30
CA PHE A 339 -17.46 -2.03 6.12
C PHE A 339 -18.87 -1.83 6.73
N PRO A 340 -19.19 -0.64 7.27
CA PRO A 340 -20.44 -0.39 7.98
C PRO A 340 -21.73 -0.63 7.19
N GLN A 341 -21.72 -0.43 5.87
CA GLN A 341 -22.92 -0.54 5.02
C GLN A 341 -22.91 -1.79 4.13
N GLU A 342 -21.96 -2.68 4.31
CA GLU A 342 -21.86 -3.90 3.49
C GLU A 342 -23.04 -4.84 3.71
N THR A 343 -23.36 -5.61 2.68
CA THR A 343 -24.48 -6.57 2.67
C THR A 343 -24.04 -7.94 2.19
N ASP A 344 -24.83 -8.97 2.48
CA ASP A 344 -24.64 -10.33 1.92
C ASP A 344 -24.49 -10.32 0.41
N GLU A 345 -25.22 -9.45 -0.29
CA GLU A 345 -25.20 -9.36 -1.75
C GLU A 345 -23.83 -8.90 -2.28
N ASP A 346 -23.12 -8.04 -1.55
CA ASP A 346 -21.79 -7.59 -1.93
C ASP A 346 -20.78 -8.74 -1.94
N TYR A 347 -20.93 -9.66 -1.00
CA TYR A 347 -20.09 -10.85 -0.91
C TYR A 347 -20.46 -11.90 -1.93
N ARG A 348 -21.75 -12.19 -2.11
CA ARG A 348 -22.22 -13.15 -3.14
C ARG A 348 -21.74 -12.75 -4.53
N LYS A 349 -21.83 -11.46 -4.90
CA LYS A 349 -21.31 -10.96 -6.19
C LYS A 349 -19.82 -11.16 -6.36
N GLN A 350 -19.03 -10.94 -5.31
CA GLN A 350 -17.59 -11.19 -5.37
C GLN A 350 -17.29 -12.69 -5.50
N ILE A 351 -17.98 -13.54 -4.71
CA ILE A 351 -17.86 -14.99 -4.76
C ILE A 351 -18.22 -15.52 -6.16
N GLU A 352 -19.28 -15.00 -6.78
CA GLU A 352 -19.67 -15.37 -8.15
C GLU A 352 -18.69 -14.91 -9.22
N LEU A 353 -18.04 -13.73 -9.02
CA LEU A 353 -17.11 -13.16 -9.98
C LEU A 353 -15.74 -13.82 -9.96
N ILE A 354 -15.19 -14.12 -8.78
CA ILE A 354 -13.82 -14.64 -8.61
C ILE A 354 -13.51 -15.87 -9.49
N PRO A 355 -14.40 -16.88 -9.64
CA PRO A 355 -14.15 -17.99 -10.54
C PRO A 355 -13.92 -17.60 -12.01
N SER A 356 -14.36 -16.40 -12.41
CA SER A 356 -14.09 -15.85 -13.75
C SER A 356 -12.70 -15.23 -13.87
N LEU A 357 -12.07 -14.88 -12.74
CA LEU A 357 -10.81 -14.14 -12.63
C LEU A 357 -9.61 -15.00 -12.25
N LEU A 358 -9.77 -16.31 -12.04
CA LEU A 358 -8.71 -17.20 -11.52
C LEU A 358 -7.41 -17.19 -12.33
N HIS A 359 -7.45 -16.78 -13.59
CA HIS A 359 -6.27 -16.61 -14.46
C HIS A 359 -5.53 -15.28 -14.24
N LEU A 360 -6.15 -14.33 -13.53
CA LEU A 360 -5.54 -13.05 -13.17
C LEU A 360 -4.77 -13.18 -11.85
N GLN A 361 -3.98 -12.16 -11.52
CA GLN A 361 -3.20 -12.14 -10.29
C GLN A 361 -4.12 -12.05 -9.06
N PRO A 362 -4.03 -12.99 -8.09
CA PRO A 362 -4.88 -13.00 -6.91
C PRO A 362 -4.52 -11.89 -5.93
N PRO A 363 -5.42 -11.52 -4.99
CA PRO A 363 -5.07 -10.64 -3.89
C PRO A 363 -4.02 -11.29 -2.98
N GLN A 364 -3.12 -10.49 -2.43
CA GLN A 364 -2.10 -10.97 -1.48
C GLN A 364 -2.71 -11.31 -0.12
N GLY A 365 -3.75 -10.57 0.28
CA GLY A 365 -4.46 -10.77 1.53
C GLY A 365 -5.95 -10.46 1.42
N ILE A 366 -6.68 -10.91 2.44
CA ILE A 366 -8.08 -10.60 2.69
C ILE A 366 -8.26 -10.44 4.20
N GLY A 367 -8.88 -9.36 4.63
CA GLY A 367 -9.08 -9.07 6.05
C GLY A 367 -9.95 -7.86 6.30
N LYS A 368 -10.33 -7.68 7.57
CA LYS A 368 -11.06 -6.47 7.98
C LYS A 368 -10.18 -5.25 7.81
N PHE A 369 -10.80 -4.10 7.47
CA PHE A 369 -10.07 -2.84 7.46
C PHE A 369 -9.62 -2.47 8.87
N TRP A 370 -8.50 -1.78 8.98
CA TRP A 370 -8.05 -1.20 10.24
C TRP A 370 -8.69 0.17 10.42
N LEU A 371 -9.20 0.45 11.63
CA LEU A 371 -9.68 1.78 11.95
C LEU A 371 -8.49 2.67 12.29
N GLU A 372 -7.94 3.30 11.27
CA GLU A 372 -6.76 4.14 11.39
C GLU A 372 -7.11 5.54 11.90
N ARG A 373 -6.28 6.06 12.82
CA ARG A 373 -6.31 7.46 13.20
C ARG A 373 -6.23 8.36 11.95
N PHE A 374 -6.89 9.47 11.97
CA PHE A 374 -7.03 10.43 10.87
C PHE A 374 -7.95 10.02 9.72
N SER A 375 -8.36 8.77 9.62
CA SER A 375 -9.35 8.36 8.62
C SER A 375 -10.71 9.03 8.84
N PRO A 376 -11.54 9.21 7.80
CA PRO A 376 -12.92 9.66 7.97
C PRO A 376 -13.74 8.78 8.93
N TYR A 377 -13.52 7.48 8.94
CA TYR A 377 -14.14 6.55 9.88
C TYR A 377 -13.76 6.82 11.33
N PHE A 378 -12.51 7.19 11.59
CA PHE A 378 -12.04 7.54 12.93
C PHE A 378 -12.51 8.94 13.35
N THR A 379 -12.42 9.93 12.46
CA THR A 379 -12.72 11.32 12.80
C THR A 379 -14.22 11.62 12.92
N ARG A 380 -15.05 10.80 12.26
CA ARG A 380 -16.51 10.97 12.24
C ARG A 380 -17.24 9.62 12.41
N PRO A 381 -16.90 8.80 13.41
CA PRO A 381 -17.35 7.42 13.52
C PRO A 381 -18.87 7.29 13.57
N SER A 382 -19.55 8.20 14.28
CA SER A 382 -21.03 8.18 14.42
C SER A 382 -21.76 8.38 13.09
N GLN A 383 -21.16 9.08 12.11
CA GLN A 383 -21.76 9.25 10.78
C GLN A 383 -21.81 7.94 9.99
N TYR A 384 -20.92 7.02 10.34
CA TYR A 384 -20.79 5.73 9.67
C TYR A 384 -21.34 4.56 10.51
N GLY A 385 -21.91 4.82 11.69
CA GLY A 385 -22.38 3.76 12.58
C GLY A 385 -21.24 2.94 13.21
N ILE A 386 -20.07 3.52 13.33
CA ILE A 386 -18.90 2.92 13.97
C ILE A 386 -18.88 3.33 15.45
N ARG A 387 -18.65 2.36 16.34
CA ARG A 387 -18.39 2.57 17.76
C ARG A 387 -16.96 2.17 18.06
N ILE A 388 -16.09 3.13 18.33
CA ILE A 388 -14.73 2.89 18.76
C ILE A 388 -14.77 2.26 20.16
N THR A 389 -14.11 1.14 20.38
CA THR A 389 -14.09 0.40 21.65
C THR A 389 -12.79 0.57 22.43
N GLY A 390 -11.73 0.99 21.77
CA GLY A 390 -10.43 1.26 22.38
C GLY A 390 -9.29 1.29 21.36
N PRO A 391 -8.06 1.51 21.81
CA PRO A 391 -6.88 1.38 20.97
C PRO A 391 -6.67 -0.07 20.53
N GLY A 392 -5.99 -0.30 19.44
CA GLY A 392 -5.60 -1.63 18.97
C GLY A 392 -4.92 -2.44 20.07
N LEU A 393 -5.20 -3.74 20.12
CA LEU A 393 -4.75 -4.61 21.21
C LEU A 393 -3.22 -4.60 21.40
N ALA A 394 -2.46 -4.42 20.33
CA ALA A 394 -0.99 -4.39 20.36
C ALA A 394 -0.44 -3.31 21.30
N TYR A 395 -1.11 -2.15 21.41
CA TYR A 395 -0.65 -1.06 22.28
C TYR A 395 -0.64 -1.46 23.77
N ALA A 396 -1.63 -2.22 24.22
CA ALA A 396 -1.68 -2.71 25.60
C ALA A 396 -0.58 -3.75 25.92
N TYR A 397 -0.03 -4.40 24.89
CA TYR A 397 1.09 -5.32 25.06
C TYR A 397 2.43 -4.59 25.18
N VAL A 398 2.58 -3.50 24.46
CA VAL A 398 3.83 -2.74 24.33
C VAL A 398 3.99 -1.72 25.44
N TYR A 399 2.92 -0.97 25.77
CA TYR A 399 2.97 0.16 26.69
C TYR A 399 2.30 -0.14 28.02
N ASP A 400 2.81 0.48 29.08
CA ASP A 400 2.17 0.45 30.41
C ASP A 400 1.04 1.51 30.45
N PRO A 401 -0.24 1.13 30.54
CA PRO A 401 -1.36 2.06 30.55
C PRO A 401 -1.41 2.99 31.77
N ARG A 402 -0.59 2.72 32.80
CA ARG A 402 -0.42 3.61 33.96
C ARG A 402 0.47 4.82 33.65
N VAL A 403 1.32 4.71 32.62
CA VAL A 403 2.27 5.73 32.19
C VAL A 403 1.81 6.43 30.93
N VAL A 404 1.27 5.66 29.99
CA VAL A 404 0.90 6.11 28.64
C VAL A 404 -0.62 6.09 28.48
N ASP A 405 -1.17 7.18 27.98
CA ASP A 405 -2.55 7.22 27.51
C ASP A 405 -2.62 6.52 26.14
N LEU A 406 -3.09 5.26 26.17
CA LEU A 406 -3.10 4.41 24.98
C LEU A 406 -4.02 4.97 23.87
N GLU A 407 -5.11 5.65 24.23
CA GLU A 407 -5.99 6.29 23.25
C GLU A 407 -5.30 7.41 22.48
N LYS A 408 -4.37 8.11 23.11
CA LYS A 408 -3.61 9.19 22.47
C LYS A 408 -2.44 8.73 21.64
N ILE A 409 -1.81 7.59 22.01
CA ILE A 409 -0.62 7.09 21.32
C ILE A 409 -0.95 6.16 20.16
N ALA A 410 -2.12 5.53 20.16
CA ALA A 410 -2.51 4.55 19.16
C ALA A 410 -2.74 5.17 17.78
N TYR A 411 -2.29 4.48 16.73
CA TYR A 411 -2.59 4.79 15.35
C TYR A 411 -3.81 4.01 14.84
N ASP A 412 -4.02 2.79 15.32
CA ASP A 412 -5.17 1.95 14.99
C ASP A 412 -6.03 1.65 16.21
N PHE A 413 -7.32 1.38 15.97
CA PHE A 413 -8.32 1.24 17.00
C PHE A 413 -9.21 0.01 16.77
N GLU A 414 -9.63 -0.60 17.88
CA GLU A 414 -10.69 -1.58 17.90
C GLU A 414 -12.06 -0.89 17.77
N TYR A 415 -12.97 -1.52 17.05
CA TYR A 415 -14.28 -0.95 16.78
C TYR A 415 -15.36 -2.02 16.65
N GLU A 416 -16.59 -1.60 16.81
CA GLU A 416 -17.79 -2.38 16.55
C GLU A 416 -18.66 -1.64 15.54
N ILE A 417 -19.29 -2.42 14.68
CA ILE A 417 -20.32 -1.99 13.74
C ILE A 417 -21.51 -2.94 13.83
N ASP A 418 -22.70 -2.47 13.47
CA ASP A 418 -23.87 -3.32 13.38
C ASP A 418 -23.77 -4.20 12.13
N HIS A 419 -23.15 -5.37 12.29
CA HIS A 419 -22.97 -6.31 11.19
C HIS A 419 -24.29 -6.85 10.66
N LYS A 420 -24.45 -6.72 9.34
CA LYS A 420 -25.59 -7.29 8.60
C LYS A 420 -25.18 -8.46 7.69
N VAL A 421 -23.88 -8.77 7.65
CA VAL A 421 -23.35 -9.84 6.77
C VAL A 421 -23.30 -11.16 7.52
N SER A 422 -23.78 -12.21 6.84
CA SER A 422 -23.75 -13.58 7.36
C SER A 422 -22.29 -14.05 7.53
N PRO A 423 -21.86 -14.51 8.72
CA PRO A 423 -20.46 -14.88 8.99
C PRO A 423 -19.88 -15.90 7.98
N GLY A 424 -20.70 -16.85 7.52
CA GLY A 424 -20.29 -17.86 6.53
C GLY A 424 -19.84 -17.27 5.19
N LEU A 425 -20.31 -16.07 4.81
CA LEU A 425 -19.88 -15.44 3.54
C LEU A 425 -18.44 -14.88 3.64
N TYR A 426 -18.03 -14.38 4.81
CA TYR A 426 -16.62 -14.01 5.03
C TYR A 426 -15.69 -15.20 4.90
N GLU A 427 -16.09 -16.34 5.50
CA GLU A 427 -15.31 -17.57 5.45
C GLU A 427 -15.24 -18.12 4.03
N GLU A 428 -16.36 -18.16 3.30
CA GLU A 428 -16.44 -18.61 1.92
C GLU A 428 -15.55 -17.77 0.99
N LEU A 429 -15.65 -16.42 1.07
CA LEU A 429 -14.81 -15.52 0.28
C LEU A 429 -13.32 -15.69 0.64
N THR A 430 -13.00 -15.81 1.92
CA THR A 430 -11.63 -16.01 2.39
C THR A 430 -11.05 -17.31 1.88
N GLN A 431 -11.83 -18.41 1.90
CA GLN A 431 -11.39 -19.69 1.38
C GLN A 431 -11.19 -19.63 -0.14
N LEU A 432 -12.10 -18.98 -0.87
CA LEU A 432 -12.00 -18.80 -2.31
C LEU A 432 -10.73 -18.00 -2.71
N VAL A 433 -10.38 -16.99 -1.94
CA VAL A 433 -9.13 -16.22 -2.14
C VAL A 433 -7.90 -17.08 -1.87
N ARG A 434 -7.91 -17.89 -0.81
CA ARG A 434 -6.81 -18.82 -0.51
C ARG A 434 -6.63 -19.84 -1.66
N ASP A 435 -7.71 -20.41 -2.15
CA ASP A 435 -7.69 -21.35 -3.26
C ASP A 435 -7.16 -20.70 -4.56
N TRP A 436 -7.56 -19.45 -4.83
CA TRP A 436 -7.05 -18.68 -5.96
C TRP A 436 -5.53 -18.48 -5.86
N ARG A 437 -5.03 -18.04 -4.68
CA ARG A 437 -3.58 -17.89 -4.42
C ARG A 437 -2.81 -19.19 -4.58
N GLN A 438 -3.32 -20.27 -4.00
CA GLN A 438 -2.70 -21.60 -4.09
C GLN A 438 -2.60 -22.09 -5.54
N ARG A 439 -3.67 -21.95 -6.30
CA ARG A 439 -3.69 -22.32 -7.72
C ARG A 439 -2.75 -21.45 -8.55
N HIS A 440 -2.68 -20.16 -8.26
CA HIS A 440 -1.79 -19.24 -8.97
C HIS A 440 -0.30 -19.48 -8.66
N ALA A 441 0.01 -20.02 -7.49
CA ALA A 441 1.36 -20.41 -7.09
C ALA A 441 1.77 -21.81 -7.58
N SER A 442 0.83 -22.61 -8.10
CA SER A 442 1.10 -23.95 -8.59
C SER A 442 1.80 -23.95 -9.96
N ALA A 443 2.40 -25.09 -10.34
CA ALA A 443 3.00 -25.26 -11.66
C ALA A 443 1.95 -25.15 -12.79
N ASP A 444 0.71 -25.61 -12.52
CA ASP A 444 -0.41 -25.55 -13.45
C ASP A 444 -1.26 -24.29 -13.19
N LYS A 445 -0.66 -23.13 -13.40
CA LYS A 445 -1.37 -21.85 -13.22
C LYS A 445 -2.60 -21.77 -14.10
N PRO A 446 -3.75 -21.29 -13.58
CA PRO A 446 -4.93 -21.01 -14.39
C PRO A 446 -4.61 -20.03 -15.51
N PHE A 447 -5.16 -20.26 -16.68
CA PHE A 447 -5.00 -19.36 -17.81
C PHE A 447 -6.32 -19.16 -18.56
N LEU A 448 -6.46 -17.99 -19.19
CA LEU A 448 -7.51 -17.69 -20.14
C LEU A 448 -6.94 -16.75 -21.20
N TYR A 449 -6.76 -17.26 -22.40
CA TYR A 449 -6.26 -16.45 -23.51
C TYR A 449 -6.99 -16.78 -24.80
N TYR A 450 -6.86 -15.91 -25.81
CA TYR A 450 -7.42 -16.15 -27.11
C TYR A 450 -6.41 -15.87 -28.22
N SER A 451 -6.52 -16.63 -29.31
CA SER A 451 -5.84 -16.36 -30.57
C SER A 451 -6.85 -15.94 -31.61
N LYS A 452 -6.47 -14.93 -32.43
CA LYS A 452 -7.28 -14.40 -33.51
C LYS A 452 -6.80 -14.96 -34.86
N SER A 453 -7.74 -15.44 -35.67
CA SER A 453 -7.58 -15.79 -37.08
C SER A 453 -8.28 -14.75 -37.96
N LEU A 454 -8.17 -14.90 -39.26
CA LEU A 454 -8.84 -14.01 -40.23
C LEU A 454 -10.38 -14.01 -40.10
N SER A 455 -10.97 -15.09 -39.64
CA SER A 455 -12.44 -15.29 -39.64
C SER A 455 -13.02 -15.76 -38.30
N TYR A 456 -12.20 -16.17 -37.33
CA TYR A 456 -12.64 -16.67 -36.05
C TYR A 456 -11.65 -16.34 -34.92
N VAL A 457 -12.11 -16.50 -33.71
CA VAL A 457 -11.30 -16.45 -32.48
C VAL A 457 -11.34 -17.82 -31.82
N THR A 458 -10.18 -18.31 -31.37
CA THR A 458 -10.10 -19.50 -30.52
C THR A 458 -9.76 -19.06 -29.11
N VAL A 459 -10.59 -19.41 -28.13
CA VAL A 459 -10.35 -19.19 -26.70
C VAL A 459 -9.82 -20.49 -26.08
N TYR A 460 -8.78 -20.34 -25.28
CA TYR A 460 -8.16 -21.42 -24.49
C TYR A 460 -8.39 -21.09 -23.01
N ASP A 461 -9.13 -21.96 -22.32
CA ASP A 461 -9.54 -21.79 -20.94
C ASP A 461 -8.99 -22.92 -20.07
N GLY A 462 -7.99 -22.63 -19.27
CA GLY A 462 -7.38 -23.49 -18.26
C GLY A 462 -7.75 -23.09 -16.83
N ARG A 463 -8.84 -22.35 -16.62
CA ARG A 463 -9.36 -22.05 -15.28
C ARG A 463 -10.01 -23.29 -14.62
N PRO A 464 -10.75 -24.15 -15.32
CA PRO A 464 -11.12 -25.46 -14.77
C PRO A 464 -9.88 -26.35 -14.58
N SER A 465 -9.73 -26.92 -13.37
CA SER A 465 -8.53 -27.67 -12.97
C SER A 465 -8.37 -29.05 -13.64
N ASP A 466 -9.46 -29.61 -14.13
CA ASP A 466 -9.53 -31.01 -14.62
C ASP A 466 -9.43 -31.13 -16.13
N ARG A 467 -9.79 -30.09 -16.88
CA ARG A 467 -9.72 -30.12 -18.35
C ARG A 467 -9.58 -28.70 -18.94
N PRO A 468 -8.42 -28.31 -19.46
CA PRO A 468 -8.32 -27.14 -20.32
C PRO A 468 -9.26 -27.30 -21.54
N MET A 469 -10.02 -26.24 -21.81
CA MET A 469 -10.98 -26.21 -22.91
C MET A 469 -10.46 -25.36 -24.07
N ARG A 470 -10.70 -25.81 -25.29
CA ARG A 470 -10.48 -25.04 -26.51
C ARG A 470 -11.82 -24.79 -27.18
N MET A 471 -12.19 -23.52 -27.36
CA MET A 471 -13.47 -23.09 -27.90
C MET A 471 -13.25 -22.19 -29.11
N ARG A 472 -13.87 -22.53 -30.22
CA ARG A 472 -13.85 -21.69 -31.43
C ARG A 472 -15.12 -20.83 -31.48
N TYR A 473 -14.93 -19.55 -31.80
CA TYR A 473 -15.99 -18.58 -31.99
C TYR A 473 -15.88 -17.98 -33.39
N ASP A 474 -16.87 -18.26 -34.22
CA ASP A 474 -17.02 -17.61 -35.53
C ASP A 474 -17.74 -16.27 -35.37
N TRP A 475 -17.85 -15.51 -36.46
CA TRP A 475 -18.62 -14.26 -36.47
C TRP A 475 -20.11 -14.56 -36.15
N PRO A 476 -20.83 -13.75 -35.35
CA PRO A 476 -20.42 -12.46 -34.79
C PRO A 476 -19.75 -12.57 -33.40
N ALA A 477 -19.73 -13.73 -32.75
CA ALA A 477 -19.17 -13.89 -31.41
C ALA A 477 -17.67 -13.53 -31.35
N SER A 478 -16.89 -13.89 -32.40
CA SER A 478 -15.48 -13.49 -32.49
C SER A 478 -15.30 -11.98 -32.49
N SER A 479 -16.14 -11.25 -33.25
CA SER A 479 -16.11 -9.80 -33.28
C SER A 479 -16.49 -9.15 -31.95
N ILE A 480 -17.45 -9.72 -31.21
CA ILE A 480 -17.81 -9.25 -29.85
C ILE A 480 -16.63 -9.39 -28.90
N ILE A 481 -15.95 -10.56 -28.91
CA ILE A 481 -14.77 -10.80 -28.06
C ILE A 481 -13.68 -9.76 -28.36
N GLU A 482 -13.43 -9.46 -29.64
CA GLU A 482 -12.42 -8.48 -30.04
C GLU A 482 -12.80 -7.04 -29.66
N GLN A 483 -14.03 -6.62 -29.93
CA GLN A 483 -14.50 -5.27 -29.62
C GLN A 483 -14.44 -4.95 -28.12
N CYS A 484 -14.75 -5.94 -27.29
CA CYS A 484 -14.76 -5.80 -25.83
C CYS A 484 -13.37 -6.03 -25.18
N ASN A 485 -12.33 -6.31 -25.96
CA ASN A 485 -11.03 -6.70 -25.39
C ASN A 485 -10.24 -5.54 -24.80
N GLU A 486 -10.17 -4.41 -25.50
CA GLU A 486 -9.32 -3.30 -25.08
C GLU A 486 -9.97 -2.46 -23.99
N ALA A 487 -11.24 -2.16 -24.13
CA ALA A 487 -12.05 -1.38 -23.20
C ALA A 487 -13.48 -1.89 -23.16
N PRO A 488 -14.20 -1.71 -22.04
CA PRO A 488 -15.60 -2.12 -21.91
C PRO A 488 -16.48 -1.40 -22.94
N LYS A 489 -17.40 -2.14 -23.56
CA LYS A 489 -18.35 -1.64 -24.55
C LYS A 489 -19.79 -1.82 -24.08
N SER A 490 -20.66 -0.85 -24.38
CA SER A 490 -22.11 -1.04 -24.22
C SER A 490 -22.68 -1.93 -25.33
N LYS A 491 -23.90 -2.44 -25.13
CA LYS A 491 -24.62 -3.21 -26.15
C LYS A 491 -24.76 -2.44 -27.47
N GLU A 492 -25.06 -1.15 -27.40
CA GLU A 492 -25.23 -0.26 -28.56
C GLU A 492 -23.90 -0.11 -29.33
N GLN A 493 -22.79 0.07 -28.62
CA GLN A 493 -21.45 0.15 -29.21
C GLN A 493 -21.06 -1.16 -29.91
N ILE A 494 -21.37 -2.30 -29.29
CA ILE A 494 -21.11 -3.64 -29.87
C ILE A 494 -21.94 -3.81 -31.15
N GLN A 495 -23.23 -3.47 -31.11
CA GLN A 495 -24.11 -3.55 -32.29
C GLN A 495 -23.63 -2.64 -33.42
N ALA A 496 -23.20 -1.41 -33.11
CA ALA A 496 -22.63 -0.50 -34.10
C ALA A 496 -21.37 -1.11 -34.74
N GLY A 497 -20.43 -1.63 -33.95
CA GLY A 497 -19.22 -2.26 -34.47
C GLY A 497 -19.49 -3.51 -35.30
N LEU A 498 -20.51 -4.31 -34.97
CA LEU A 498 -20.91 -5.46 -35.80
C LEU A 498 -21.43 -5.01 -37.19
N LYS A 499 -22.16 -3.89 -37.25
CA LYS A 499 -22.64 -3.31 -38.54
C LYS A 499 -21.48 -2.82 -39.43
N GLU A 500 -20.49 -2.19 -38.83
CA GLU A 500 -19.31 -1.68 -39.52
C GLU A 500 -18.46 -2.78 -40.17
N THR A 501 -18.47 -4.01 -39.64
CA THR A 501 -17.70 -5.13 -40.22
C THR A 501 -18.19 -5.56 -41.60
N GLY A 502 -19.41 -5.21 -42.03
CA GLY A 502 -20.00 -5.55 -43.33
C GLY A 502 -20.16 -7.06 -43.57
N ARG A 503 -19.96 -7.90 -42.57
CA ARG A 503 -20.04 -9.37 -42.63
C ARG A 503 -21.43 -9.84 -42.22
N GLY A 504 -22.34 -9.96 -43.23
CA GLY A 504 -23.66 -10.55 -43.06
C GLY A 504 -24.77 -9.58 -42.64
N GLU A 505 -26.03 -10.03 -42.67
CA GLU A 505 -27.17 -9.27 -42.14
C GLU A 505 -26.97 -9.01 -40.64
N VAL A 506 -27.25 -7.76 -40.25
CA VAL A 506 -27.24 -7.37 -38.84
C VAL A 506 -28.31 -8.19 -38.13
N HIS A 507 -27.85 -9.11 -37.27
CA HIS A 507 -28.75 -9.91 -36.47
C HIS A 507 -29.70 -9.01 -35.66
N ASP A 508 -30.95 -9.48 -35.53
CA ASP A 508 -31.92 -8.94 -34.61
C ASP A 508 -31.26 -8.61 -33.26
N PRO A 509 -31.55 -7.46 -32.64
CA PRO A 509 -31.05 -7.08 -31.32
C PRO A 509 -31.15 -8.18 -30.25
N ALA A 510 -32.18 -9.03 -30.33
CA ALA A 510 -32.37 -10.19 -29.46
C ALA A 510 -31.27 -11.26 -29.67
N SER A 511 -30.81 -11.45 -30.88
CA SER A 511 -29.72 -12.38 -31.19
C SER A 511 -28.38 -11.97 -30.60
N VAL A 512 -28.07 -10.67 -30.62
CA VAL A 512 -26.85 -10.12 -29.99
C VAL A 512 -26.91 -10.25 -28.47
N GLU A 513 -28.08 -10.02 -27.89
CA GLU A 513 -28.30 -10.16 -26.43
C GLU A 513 -28.10 -11.60 -25.95
N ASN A 514 -28.63 -12.57 -26.69
CA ASN A 514 -28.43 -13.99 -26.41
C ASN A 514 -26.94 -14.41 -26.52
N LEU A 515 -26.22 -13.86 -27.50
CA LEU A 515 -24.78 -14.10 -27.62
C LEU A 515 -23.98 -13.50 -26.47
N LEU A 516 -24.30 -12.26 -26.07
CA LEU A 516 -23.67 -11.62 -24.93
C LEU A 516 -23.93 -12.42 -23.65
N ALA A 517 -25.17 -12.84 -23.40
CA ALA A 517 -25.53 -13.70 -22.27
C ALA A 517 -24.77 -15.03 -22.29
N ALA A 518 -24.64 -15.66 -23.45
CA ALA A 518 -23.90 -16.91 -23.61
C ALA A 518 -22.38 -16.74 -23.34
N LEU A 519 -21.78 -15.64 -23.80
CA LEU A 519 -20.36 -15.34 -23.55
C LEU A 519 -20.09 -14.99 -22.08
N VAL A 520 -21.03 -14.31 -21.42
CA VAL A 520 -20.98 -14.04 -19.96
C VAL A 520 -21.14 -15.35 -19.18
N ALA A 521 -22.12 -16.18 -19.49
CA ALA A 521 -22.32 -17.48 -18.84
C ALA A 521 -21.09 -18.40 -18.96
N ARG A 522 -20.36 -18.31 -20.08
CA ARG A 522 -19.08 -19.00 -20.29
C ARG A 522 -17.88 -18.30 -19.64
N ARG A 523 -18.12 -17.19 -18.92
CA ARG A 523 -17.07 -16.40 -18.27
C ARG A 523 -15.96 -15.92 -19.21
N ILE A 524 -16.29 -15.69 -20.48
CA ILE A 524 -15.38 -15.09 -21.47
C ILE A 524 -15.51 -13.57 -21.43
N LEU A 525 -16.75 -13.08 -21.23
CA LEU A 525 -17.04 -11.68 -20.95
C LEU A 525 -17.38 -11.49 -19.49
N TYR A 526 -16.93 -10.38 -18.94
CA TYR A 526 -17.44 -9.79 -17.71
C TYR A 526 -18.45 -8.72 -18.05
N ALA A 527 -19.60 -8.74 -17.39
CA ALA A 527 -20.67 -7.75 -17.59
C ALA A 527 -20.93 -6.97 -16.31
N GLU A 528 -20.96 -5.65 -16.41
CA GLU A 528 -21.26 -4.74 -15.32
C GLU A 528 -21.97 -3.49 -15.83
N ARG A 529 -23.12 -3.12 -15.25
CA ARG A 529 -23.85 -1.90 -15.58
C ARG A 529 -24.06 -1.70 -17.08
N GLY A 530 -24.46 -2.75 -17.79
CA GLY A 530 -24.72 -2.71 -19.23
C GLY A 530 -23.47 -2.59 -20.12
N LYS A 531 -22.27 -2.73 -19.54
CA LYS A 531 -21.00 -2.81 -20.27
C LYS A 531 -20.42 -4.20 -20.21
N TYR A 532 -19.69 -4.58 -21.25
CA TYR A 532 -19.10 -5.90 -21.44
C TYR A 532 -17.60 -5.75 -21.69
N PHE A 533 -16.80 -6.62 -21.08
CA PHE A 533 -15.35 -6.63 -21.19
C PHE A 533 -14.83 -8.06 -21.33
N THR A 534 -13.93 -8.27 -22.30
CA THR A 534 -13.33 -9.59 -22.55
C THR A 534 -12.27 -9.89 -21.49
N LEU A 535 -12.45 -11.01 -20.76
CA LEU A 535 -11.52 -11.46 -19.73
C LEU A 535 -10.28 -12.14 -20.31
N ALA A 536 -10.41 -12.81 -21.44
CA ALA A 536 -9.31 -13.52 -22.10
C ALA A 536 -8.21 -12.56 -22.57
N LEU A 537 -6.94 -12.90 -22.32
CA LEU A 537 -5.79 -12.16 -22.80
C LEU A 537 -5.51 -12.51 -24.27
N PRO A 538 -5.14 -11.55 -25.12
CA PRO A 538 -4.68 -11.87 -26.48
C PRO A 538 -3.33 -12.58 -26.43
N THR A 539 -3.12 -13.61 -27.27
CA THR A 539 -1.83 -14.30 -27.42
C THR A 539 -0.81 -13.51 -28.21
N ASN A 540 -1.24 -12.49 -28.94
CA ASN A 540 -0.35 -11.64 -29.73
C ASN A 540 0.39 -10.67 -28.79
N ALA A 541 1.69 -10.82 -28.68
CA ALA A 541 2.53 -9.97 -27.82
C ALA A 541 2.58 -8.48 -28.26
N THR A 542 2.15 -8.16 -29.46
CA THR A 542 2.15 -6.79 -30.00
C THR A 542 0.75 -6.16 -30.02
N PHE A 543 -0.24 -6.80 -29.37
CA PHE A 543 -1.63 -6.33 -29.36
C PHE A 543 -1.82 -4.99 -28.67
#